data_0ec7355ff23a954c610ab18ba665365f
#
_entry.id   0ec7355ff23a954c610ab18ba665365f
#
_cell.length_a   1.000
_cell.length_b   1.000
_cell.length_c   1.000
_cell.angle_alpha   90.00
_cell.angle_beta   90.00
_cell.angle_gamma   90.00
#
_symmetry.space_group_name_H-M   'P 1'
#
loop_
_entity.id
_entity.type
_entity.pdbx_description
1 polymer ?
#
loop_
_entity_poly.entity_id
_entity_poly.type
_entity_poly.pdbx_seq_one_letter_code
_entity_poly.pdbx_strand_id
1 'polypeptide(L)'
;EQSRDLSTSYLNYFINYIYDHFDVFKLVICCSEGTRYANYVHELVELEVNQTEDYYRQLRQLGKLEGTVSRDLHHMITSAYFTAVFETVAHDMTLEQAIGYVNELAVFFNCGWNGLLRFK
;
A
#
# COMPACT_ATOMS: atom_id res chain seq x y z
N GLU A 1 4.10 -0.69 -16.36
CA GLU A 1 3.40 -1.88 -16.83
C GLU A 1 3.64 -3.06 -15.90
N GLN A 2 4.85 -3.55 -15.89
CA GLN A 2 5.22 -4.65 -15.02
C GLN A 2 5.08 -4.29 -13.55
N SER A 3 5.40 -3.06 -13.21
CA SER A 3 5.31 -2.64 -11.83
C SER A 3 3.84 -2.60 -11.38
N ARG A 4 2.92 -2.28 -12.28
CA ARG A 4 1.49 -2.30 -11.98
C ARG A 4 1.01 -3.74 -11.76
N ASP A 5 1.42 -4.67 -12.62
CA ASP A 5 1.03 -6.07 -12.49
C ASP A 5 1.58 -6.68 -11.20
N LEU A 6 2.83 -6.42 -10.89
CA LEU A 6 3.44 -6.89 -9.66
C LEU A 6 2.71 -6.32 -8.45
N SER A 7 2.36 -5.03 -8.52
CA SER A 7 1.65 -4.37 -7.44
C SER A 7 0.29 -5.04 -7.20
N THR A 8 -0.45 -5.34 -8.25
CA THR A 8 -1.75 -5.99 -8.13
C THR A 8 -1.62 -7.37 -7.51
N SER A 9 -0.66 -8.17 -7.96
CA SER A 9 -0.42 -9.50 -7.40
C SER A 9 -0.04 -9.43 -5.93
N TYR A 10 0.84 -8.48 -5.60
CA TYR A 10 1.27 -8.29 -4.22
C TYR A 10 0.08 -7.90 -3.34
N LEU A 11 -0.78 -7.02 -3.84
CA LEU A 11 -1.95 -6.57 -3.08
C LEU A 11 -2.92 -7.72 -2.81
N ASN A 12 -3.16 -8.55 -3.80
CA ASN A 12 -4.04 -9.70 -3.63
C ASN A 12 -3.46 -10.67 -2.61
N TYR A 13 -2.15 -10.90 -2.67
CA TYR A 13 -1.48 -11.74 -1.68
C TYR A 13 -1.62 -11.14 -0.28
N PHE A 14 -1.40 -9.84 -0.16
CA PHE A 14 -1.44 -9.16 1.12
C PHE A 14 -2.83 -9.20 1.73
N ILE A 15 -3.88 -8.94 0.94
CA ILE A 15 -5.25 -8.95 1.46
C ILE A 15 -5.67 -10.37 1.87
N ASN A 16 -5.23 -11.38 1.13
CA ASN A 16 -5.50 -12.76 1.52
C ASN A 16 -4.80 -13.11 2.82
N TYR A 17 -3.56 -12.66 2.99
CA TYR A 17 -2.83 -12.88 4.23
C TYR A 17 -3.56 -12.24 5.41
N ILE A 18 -4.01 -11.00 5.25
CA ILE A 18 -4.75 -10.29 6.30
C ILE A 18 -6.00 -11.08 6.68
N TYR A 19 -6.74 -11.57 5.71
CA TYR A 19 -7.99 -12.28 5.99
C TYR A 19 -7.78 -13.67 6.54
N ASP A 20 -6.65 -14.32 6.21
CA ASP A 20 -6.29 -15.58 6.85
C ASP A 20 -6.01 -15.40 8.35
N HIS A 21 -5.66 -14.17 8.73
CA HIS A 21 -5.38 -13.82 10.13
C HIS A 21 -6.30 -12.69 10.59
N PHE A 22 -7.55 -12.74 10.13
CA PHE A 22 -8.52 -11.66 10.33
C PHE A 22 -8.65 -11.25 11.79
N ASP A 23 -8.80 -12.23 12.69
CA ASP A 23 -9.02 -11.93 14.11
C ASP A 23 -7.85 -11.17 14.71
N VAL A 24 -6.62 -11.53 14.32
CA VAL A 24 -5.43 -10.84 14.80
C VAL A 24 -5.40 -9.40 14.31
N PHE A 25 -5.66 -9.21 13.03
CA PHE A 25 -5.67 -7.85 12.47
C PHE A 25 -6.80 -7.02 13.06
N LYS A 26 -7.97 -7.63 13.26
CA LYS A 26 -9.09 -6.92 13.87
C LYS A 26 -8.74 -6.43 15.27
N LEU A 27 -8.06 -7.26 16.05
CA LEU A 27 -7.62 -6.87 17.40
C LEU A 27 -6.64 -5.69 17.35
N VAL A 28 -5.67 -5.75 16.44
CA VAL A 28 -4.69 -4.67 16.34
C VAL A 28 -5.34 -3.38 15.88
N ILE A 29 -6.23 -3.45 14.91
CA ILE A 29 -6.82 -2.26 14.31
C ILE A 29 -7.86 -1.63 15.23
N CYS A 30 -8.73 -2.42 15.84
CA CYS A 30 -9.91 -1.91 16.53
C CYS A 30 -9.82 -1.97 18.04
N CYS A 31 -9.02 -2.86 18.60
CA CYS A 31 -9.02 -3.13 20.03
C CYS A 31 -7.71 -2.81 20.74
N SER A 32 -6.63 -2.56 20.00
CA SER A 32 -5.38 -2.16 20.61
C SER A 32 -5.40 -0.66 20.86
N GLU A 33 -4.53 -0.20 21.72
CA GLU A 33 -4.37 1.22 21.92
C GLU A 33 -3.83 1.86 20.64
N GLY A 34 -4.21 3.11 20.40
CA GLY A 34 -3.86 3.82 19.17
C GLY A 34 -2.38 3.79 18.85
N THR A 35 -1.54 3.82 19.88
CA THR A 35 -0.09 3.79 19.69
C THR A 35 0.37 2.52 19.01
N ARG A 36 -0.17 1.36 19.41
CA ARG A 36 0.25 0.09 18.82
C ARG A 36 -0.13 0.02 17.34
N TYR A 37 -1.33 0.44 17.00
CA TYR A 37 -1.77 0.45 15.62
C TYR A 37 -0.92 1.40 14.79
N ALA A 38 -0.68 2.61 15.31
CA ALA A 38 0.13 3.60 14.61
C ALA A 38 1.54 3.11 14.37
N ASN A 39 2.14 2.44 15.35
CA ASN A 39 3.48 1.89 15.20
C ASN A 39 3.53 0.79 14.16
N TYR A 40 2.50 -0.05 14.11
CA TYR A 40 2.44 -1.13 13.13
C TYR A 40 2.37 -0.57 11.72
N VAL A 41 1.48 0.42 11.49
CA VAL A 41 1.37 1.06 10.18
C VAL A 41 2.68 1.75 9.81
N HIS A 42 3.30 2.43 10.78
CA HIS A 42 4.58 3.10 10.52
C HIS A 42 5.64 2.12 10.05
N GLU A 43 5.74 0.97 10.69
CA GLU A 43 6.73 -0.03 10.32
C GLU A 43 6.49 -0.60 8.92
N LEU A 44 5.21 -0.84 8.59
CA LEU A 44 4.86 -1.30 7.25
C LEU A 44 5.22 -0.26 6.21
N VAL A 45 4.93 1.00 6.49
CA VAL A 45 5.22 2.10 5.57
C VAL A 45 6.72 2.24 5.35
N GLU A 46 7.51 2.19 6.44
CA GLU A 46 8.96 2.29 6.30
C GLU A 46 9.53 1.18 5.45
N LEU A 47 9.06 -0.03 5.65
CA LEU A 47 9.51 -1.17 4.86
C LEU A 47 9.19 -0.97 3.39
N GLU A 48 7.95 -0.60 3.09
CA GLU A 48 7.51 -0.42 1.72
C GLU A 48 8.24 0.72 1.03
N VAL A 49 8.39 1.86 1.71
CA VAL A 49 9.07 3.03 1.16
C VAL A 49 10.53 2.70 0.87
N ASN A 50 11.22 2.02 1.81
CA ASN A 50 12.62 1.68 1.60
C ASN A 50 12.81 0.80 0.37
N GLN A 51 11.96 -0.20 0.20
CA GLN A 51 12.06 -1.11 -0.94
C GLN A 51 11.73 -0.41 -2.26
N THR A 52 10.70 0.42 -2.25
CA THR A 52 10.23 1.07 -3.47
C THR A 52 11.16 2.19 -3.92
N GLU A 53 11.79 2.89 -2.96
CA GLU A 53 12.73 3.95 -3.29
C GLU A 53 13.92 3.44 -4.11
N ASP A 54 14.43 2.28 -3.75
CA ASP A 54 15.53 1.68 -4.51
C ASP A 54 15.08 1.36 -5.93
N TYR A 55 13.89 0.81 -6.07
CA TYR A 55 13.34 0.47 -7.37
C TYR A 55 13.17 1.72 -8.24
N TYR A 56 12.60 2.78 -7.67
CA TYR A 56 12.40 4.03 -8.40
C TYR A 56 13.74 4.67 -8.79
N ARG A 57 14.74 4.58 -7.93
CA ARG A 57 16.06 5.10 -8.25
C ARG A 57 16.64 4.39 -9.47
N GLN A 58 16.51 3.08 -9.52
CA GLN A 58 16.98 2.29 -10.66
C GLN A 58 16.26 2.67 -11.94
N LEU A 59 14.93 2.82 -11.87
CA LEU A 59 14.15 3.21 -13.04
C LEU A 59 14.53 4.59 -13.53
N ARG A 60 14.81 5.51 -12.61
CA ARG A 60 15.21 6.86 -12.98
C ARG A 60 16.57 6.85 -13.68
N GLN A 61 17.50 6.05 -13.19
CA GLN A 61 18.80 5.91 -13.82
C GLN A 61 18.69 5.33 -15.24
N LEU A 62 17.69 4.50 -15.47
CA LEU A 62 17.43 3.93 -16.79
C LEU A 62 16.60 4.84 -17.69
N GLY A 63 16.25 6.02 -17.23
CA GLY A 63 15.43 6.96 -18.00
C GLY A 63 13.99 6.59 -18.12
N LYS A 64 13.48 5.76 -17.22
CA LYS A 64 12.10 5.27 -17.26
C LYS A 64 11.14 6.06 -16.38
N LEU A 65 11.64 6.99 -15.59
CA LEU A 65 10.86 7.90 -14.79
C LEU A 65 11.30 9.32 -15.07
N GLU A 66 10.35 10.24 -15.22
CA GLU A 66 10.66 11.66 -15.38
C GLU A 66 10.45 12.46 -14.11
N GLY A 67 9.46 12.06 -13.30
CA GLY A 67 9.13 12.79 -12.11
C GLY A 67 9.88 12.30 -10.89
N THR A 68 9.80 13.09 -9.83
CA THR A 68 10.38 12.72 -8.54
C THR A 68 9.33 12.95 -7.45
N VAL A 69 9.45 12.17 -6.38
CA VAL A 69 8.57 12.31 -5.23
C VAL A 69 9.48 12.32 -4.01
N SER A 70 9.29 13.32 -3.14
CA SER A 70 10.09 13.39 -1.91
C SER A 70 9.79 12.17 -1.05
N ARG A 71 10.76 11.82 -0.19
CA ARG A 71 10.55 10.71 0.73
C ARG A 71 9.36 10.97 1.64
N ASP A 72 9.18 12.21 2.08
CA ASP A 72 8.06 12.54 2.96
C ASP A 72 6.71 12.31 2.26
N LEU A 73 6.58 12.75 1.01
CA LEU A 73 5.34 12.54 0.28
C LEU A 73 5.11 11.07 0.00
N HIS A 74 6.16 10.34 -0.36
CA HIS A 74 6.08 8.89 -0.56
C HIS A 74 5.54 8.22 0.70
N HIS A 75 6.09 8.60 1.85
CA HIS A 75 5.66 8.07 3.14
C HIS A 75 4.17 8.36 3.40
N MET A 76 3.75 9.59 3.13
CA MET A 76 2.36 10.00 3.36
C MET A 76 1.40 9.20 2.50
N ILE A 77 1.71 9.04 1.21
CA ILE A 77 0.83 8.33 0.30
C ILE A 77 0.75 6.84 0.67
N THR A 78 1.90 6.25 1.00
CA THR A 78 1.94 4.84 1.38
C THR A 78 1.16 4.59 2.67
N SER A 79 1.27 5.52 3.63
CA SER A 79 0.50 5.44 4.87
C SER A 79 -0.99 5.48 4.59
N ALA A 80 -1.41 6.38 3.70
CA ALA A 80 -2.83 6.49 3.31
C ALA A 80 -3.32 5.18 2.68
N TYR A 81 -2.48 4.57 1.87
CA TYR A 81 -2.83 3.31 1.22
C TYR A 81 -3.06 2.19 2.24
N PHE A 82 -2.12 1.99 3.16
CA PHE A 82 -2.27 0.94 4.15
C PHE A 82 -3.48 1.19 5.05
N THR A 83 -3.70 2.44 5.43
CA THR A 83 -4.86 2.80 6.25
C THR A 83 -6.16 2.46 5.52
N ALA A 84 -6.23 2.76 4.23
CA ALA A 84 -7.41 2.46 3.43
C ALA A 84 -7.65 0.94 3.36
N VAL A 85 -6.59 0.16 3.18
CA VAL A 85 -6.72 -1.30 3.13
C VAL A 85 -7.26 -1.84 4.45
N PHE A 86 -6.76 -1.33 5.58
CA PHE A 86 -7.19 -1.80 6.89
C PHE A 86 -8.63 -1.42 7.22
N GLU A 87 -9.21 -0.44 6.51
CA GLU A 87 -10.63 -0.13 6.67
C GLU A 87 -11.51 -1.32 6.36
N THR A 88 -11.08 -2.20 5.46
CA THR A 88 -11.88 -3.40 5.15
C THR A 88 -12.05 -4.29 6.37
N VAL A 89 -11.01 -4.42 7.18
CA VAL A 89 -11.05 -5.19 8.42
C VAL A 89 -11.85 -4.44 9.48
N ALA A 90 -11.60 -3.14 9.60
CA ALA A 90 -12.29 -2.33 10.62
C ALA A 90 -13.81 -2.39 10.45
N HIS A 91 -14.28 -2.46 9.21
CA HIS A 91 -15.70 -2.48 8.91
C HIS A 91 -16.24 -3.89 8.65
N ASP A 92 -15.49 -4.92 9.01
CA ASP A 92 -15.93 -6.32 8.92
C ASP A 92 -16.39 -6.72 7.51
N MET A 93 -15.72 -6.23 6.50
CA MET A 93 -16.04 -6.61 5.13
C MET A 93 -15.65 -8.05 4.87
N THR A 94 -16.38 -8.73 3.97
CA THR A 94 -16.01 -10.08 3.57
C THR A 94 -14.74 -10.03 2.72
N LEU A 95 -14.06 -11.16 2.61
CA LEU A 95 -12.86 -11.24 1.75
C LEU A 95 -13.18 -10.83 0.33
N GLU A 96 -14.32 -11.26 -0.19
CA GLU A 96 -14.71 -10.93 -1.56
C GLU A 96 -14.88 -9.42 -1.74
N GLN A 97 -15.56 -8.77 -0.79
CA GLN A 97 -15.72 -7.31 -0.82
C GLN A 97 -14.36 -6.62 -0.72
N ALA A 98 -13.52 -7.09 0.19
CA ALA A 98 -12.21 -6.49 0.40
C ALA A 98 -11.35 -6.59 -0.85
N ILE A 99 -11.33 -7.74 -1.52
CA ILE A 99 -10.58 -7.90 -2.75
C ILE A 99 -11.06 -6.90 -3.80
N GLY A 100 -12.37 -6.74 -3.94
CA GLY A 100 -12.92 -5.79 -4.91
C GLY A 100 -12.46 -4.37 -4.63
N TYR A 101 -12.58 -3.93 -3.37
CA TYR A 101 -12.19 -2.56 -3.01
C TYR A 101 -10.68 -2.35 -3.09
N VAL A 102 -9.89 -3.33 -2.70
CA VAL A 102 -8.44 -3.19 -2.77
C VAL A 102 -7.98 -3.07 -4.23
N ASN A 103 -8.61 -3.80 -5.13
CA ASN A 103 -8.29 -3.67 -6.56
C ASN A 103 -8.67 -2.28 -7.08
N GLU A 104 -9.78 -1.73 -6.64
CA GLU A 104 -10.16 -0.36 -7.03
C GLU A 104 -9.20 0.68 -6.43
N LEU A 105 -8.79 0.48 -5.19
CA LEU A 105 -7.79 1.34 -4.57
C LEU A 105 -6.47 1.30 -5.33
N ALA A 106 -6.10 0.11 -5.83
CA ALA A 106 -4.88 -0.01 -6.62
C ALA A 106 -4.95 0.84 -7.88
N VAL A 107 -6.09 0.87 -8.54
CA VAL A 107 -6.28 1.73 -9.71
C VAL A 107 -6.10 3.20 -9.34
N PHE A 108 -6.74 3.60 -8.25
CA PHE A 108 -6.68 4.99 -7.80
C PHE A 108 -5.25 5.41 -7.48
N PHE A 109 -4.54 4.61 -6.69
CA PHE A 109 -3.18 4.96 -6.29
C PHE A 109 -2.20 4.86 -7.46
N ASN A 110 -2.37 3.88 -8.35
CA ASN A 110 -1.53 3.77 -9.53
C ASN A 110 -1.69 4.96 -10.47
N CYS A 111 -2.90 5.46 -10.63
CA CYS A 111 -3.13 6.67 -11.42
C CYS A 111 -2.42 7.87 -10.79
N GLY A 112 -2.48 7.97 -9.46
CA GLY A 112 -1.77 9.04 -8.76
C GLY A 112 -0.26 8.92 -8.90
N TRP A 113 0.28 7.72 -8.73
CA TRP A 113 1.71 7.49 -8.89
C TRP A 113 2.17 7.79 -10.32
N ASN A 114 1.39 7.37 -11.33
CA ASN A 114 1.72 7.65 -12.72
C ASN A 114 1.76 9.17 -12.97
N GLY A 115 0.84 9.90 -12.34
CA GLY A 115 0.82 11.35 -12.47
C GLY A 115 2.04 12.02 -11.86
N LEU A 116 2.49 11.52 -10.70
CA LEU A 116 3.62 12.11 -9.99
C LEU A 116 4.96 11.68 -10.57
N LEU A 117 5.11 10.40 -10.88
CA LEU A 117 6.40 9.83 -11.32
C LEU A 117 6.58 9.89 -12.82
N ARG A 118 5.51 9.95 -13.56
CA ARG A 118 5.53 10.03 -15.02
C ARG A 118 6.41 8.93 -15.62
N PHE A 119 5.91 7.71 -15.51
CA PHE A 119 6.59 6.56 -16.12
C PHE A 119 6.65 6.73 -17.63
N LYS A 120 7.73 6.29 -18.20
CA LYS A 120 7.90 6.31 -19.65
C LYS A 120 7.66 4.95 -20.28
#